data_9b011d6c2ad7b4a9129b21fb3749efe6
#
_entry.id   9b011d6c2ad7b4a9129b21fb3749efe6
#
_cell.length_a   1.000
_cell.length_b   1.000
_cell.length_c   1.000
_cell.angle_alpha   90.00
_cell.angle_beta   90.00
_cell.angle_gamma   90.00
#
_symmetry.space_group_name_H-M   'P 1'
#
loop_
_entity.id
_entity.type
_entity.pdbx_description
1 polymer ?
#
loop_
_entity_poly.entity_id
_entity_poly.type
_entity_poly.pdbx_seq_one_letter_code
_entity_poly.pdbx_strand_id
1 'polypeptide(L)'
;MDDVSFDRGMRNISGCGLSGMMSLSGERVDGQAIRSSIAVLHERSNGLGGGFAAYGIYPEYAEHFALHIMFDTPDAQERAEAIIEQNFDVALDERIPTRPHRGIVNPPLLMRYFVLPRPVQLQELDTSAEDFVLSQVMRINAEVSGAFVFSSGKNMGAFKAVGYAEDIAEFYRLDEYKAYIWIAHGRFPTNTPGWWAGAHPFTLLDWAVVHNGEISSYGINKRYLEMFGYKCT
;
A
#
# COMPACT_ATOMS: atom_id res chain seq x y z
N MET A 1 39.32 26.74 -34.63
CA MET A 1 38.40 27.07 -33.55
C MET A 1 37.30 26.04 -33.61
N ASP A 2 37.49 24.93 -32.91
CA ASP A 2 36.57 23.80 -32.98
C ASP A 2 35.38 24.11 -32.06
N ASP A 3 34.24 24.08 -32.72
CA ASP A 3 32.92 24.29 -32.08
C ASP A 3 32.63 23.11 -31.15
N VAL A 4 32.90 23.25 -29.87
CA VAL A 4 32.53 22.27 -28.84
C VAL A 4 31.02 22.36 -28.67
N SER A 5 30.29 21.57 -29.47
CA SER A 5 28.88 21.34 -29.23
C SER A 5 28.75 20.64 -27.88
N PHE A 6 28.36 21.40 -26.86
CA PHE A 6 27.84 20.81 -25.62
C PHE A 6 26.57 20.04 -25.96
N ASP A 7 26.71 18.75 -26.17
CA ASP A 7 25.60 17.83 -26.11
C ASP A 7 25.00 17.94 -24.70
N ARG A 8 23.93 18.73 -24.57
CA ARG A 8 23.07 18.74 -23.41
C ARG A 8 22.31 17.43 -23.45
N GLY A 9 23.00 16.32 -23.16
CA GLY A 9 22.40 15.05 -22.93
C GLY A 9 21.19 15.27 -22.03
N MET A 10 20.01 14.89 -22.49
CA MET A 10 18.80 14.92 -21.66
C MET A 10 19.16 14.27 -20.32
N ARG A 11 19.25 15.07 -19.26
CA ARG A 11 19.36 14.53 -17.92
C ARG A 11 18.12 13.69 -17.71
N ASN A 12 18.28 12.38 -17.68
CA ASN A 12 17.22 11.51 -17.23
C ASN A 12 16.79 12.02 -15.85
N ILE A 13 15.61 12.60 -15.77
CA ILE A 13 15.04 13.09 -14.52
C ILE A 13 14.75 11.84 -13.71
N SER A 14 15.67 11.47 -12.81
CA SER A 14 15.48 10.39 -11.86
C SER A 14 14.86 10.91 -10.58
N GLY A 15 14.00 10.14 -9.97
CA GLY A 15 13.38 10.44 -8.69
C GLY A 15 11.86 10.30 -8.74
N CYS A 16 11.32 9.71 -7.67
CA CYS A 16 9.89 9.40 -7.55
C CYS A 16 8.99 10.63 -7.67
N GLY A 17 7.79 10.43 -8.20
CA GLY A 17 6.70 11.41 -8.13
C GLY A 17 5.88 11.20 -6.86
N LEU A 18 5.58 12.29 -6.13
CA LEU A 18 4.69 12.28 -4.97
C LEU A 18 3.60 13.32 -5.14
N SER A 19 2.39 12.96 -4.73
CA SER A 19 1.27 13.90 -4.64
C SER A 19 0.45 13.60 -3.41
N GLY A 20 -0.15 14.63 -2.82
CA GLY A 20 -1.04 14.50 -1.68
C GLY A 20 -2.09 15.60 -1.68
N MET A 21 -3.29 15.27 -1.19
CA MET A 21 -4.36 16.22 -0.97
C MET A 21 -5.11 15.87 0.31
N MET A 22 -5.57 16.91 0.99
CA MET A 22 -6.40 16.78 2.19
C MET A 22 -7.52 17.84 2.14
N SER A 23 -8.73 17.39 2.39
CA SER A 23 -9.89 18.27 2.57
C SER A 23 -9.90 18.80 4.00
N LEU A 24 -9.75 20.10 4.19
CA LEU A 24 -9.80 20.73 5.51
C LEU A 24 -11.23 20.81 6.08
N SER A 25 -12.24 20.71 5.22
CA SER A 25 -13.65 20.66 5.64
C SER A 25 -14.11 19.25 6.03
N GLY A 26 -13.26 18.22 5.81
CA GLY A 26 -13.65 16.82 5.97
C GLY A 26 -14.53 16.28 4.85
N GLU A 27 -14.82 17.06 3.81
CA GLU A 27 -15.53 16.58 2.63
C GLU A 27 -14.70 15.51 1.90
N ARG A 28 -15.37 14.42 1.53
CA ARG A 28 -14.72 13.32 0.81
C ARG A 28 -14.83 13.56 -0.70
N VAL A 29 -13.68 13.62 -1.37
CA VAL A 29 -13.54 13.76 -2.82
C VAL A 29 -13.14 12.45 -3.46
N ASP A 30 -13.54 12.24 -4.71
CA ASP A 30 -13.19 11.01 -5.43
C ASP A 30 -11.69 10.94 -5.80
N GLY A 31 -11.24 9.75 -6.19
CA GLY A 31 -9.85 9.51 -6.54
C GLY A 31 -9.42 10.10 -7.89
N GLN A 32 -10.32 10.72 -8.66
CA GLN A 32 -9.97 11.34 -9.94
C GLN A 32 -9.03 12.54 -9.75
N ALA A 33 -9.23 13.31 -8.68
CA ALA A 33 -8.40 14.48 -8.39
C ALA A 33 -6.95 14.07 -8.11
N ILE A 34 -6.72 13.08 -7.24
CA ILE A 34 -5.36 12.60 -6.93
C ILE A 34 -4.72 11.88 -8.11
N ARG A 35 -5.49 11.13 -8.91
CA ARG A 35 -5.03 10.54 -10.16
C ARG A 35 -4.51 11.59 -11.12
N SER A 36 -5.29 12.66 -11.35
CA SER A 36 -4.90 13.75 -12.25
C SER A 36 -3.65 14.47 -11.74
N SER A 37 -3.53 14.65 -10.42
CA SER A 37 -2.37 15.29 -9.81
C SER A 37 -1.09 14.47 -9.99
N ILE A 38 -1.13 13.15 -9.76
CA ILE A 38 0.07 12.30 -9.90
C ILE A 38 0.44 12.09 -11.38
N ALA A 39 -0.54 12.09 -12.29
CA ALA A 39 -0.30 11.94 -13.73
C ALA A 39 0.58 13.05 -14.31
N VAL A 40 0.53 14.26 -13.74
CA VAL A 40 1.44 15.38 -14.13
C VAL A 40 2.91 15.03 -13.85
N LEU A 41 3.15 14.08 -12.94
CA LEU A 41 4.48 13.61 -12.55
C LEU A 41 4.87 12.30 -13.26
N HIS A 42 4.23 11.95 -14.38
CA HIS A 42 4.49 10.71 -15.13
C HIS A 42 5.99 10.47 -15.40
N GLU A 43 6.68 11.50 -15.90
CA GLU A 43 8.12 11.44 -16.22
C GLU A 43 9.02 11.24 -14.98
N ARG A 44 8.46 11.35 -13.78
CA ARG A 44 9.16 11.05 -12.53
C ARG A 44 8.93 9.63 -12.04
N SER A 45 8.42 8.78 -12.91
CA SER A 45 8.22 7.35 -12.66
C SER A 45 8.75 6.57 -13.86
N ASN A 46 9.14 5.33 -13.63
CA ASN A 46 9.51 4.41 -14.72
C ASN A 46 8.56 3.19 -14.78
N GLY A 47 7.40 3.26 -14.14
CA GLY A 47 6.41 2.18 -14.14
C GLY A 47 6.78 0.95 -13.29
N LEU A 48 7.87 0.99 -12.52
CA LEU A 48 8.30 -0.13 -11.67
C LEU A 48 7.64 -0.11 -10.28
N GLY A 49 6.50 0.54 -10.17
CA GLY A 49 5.63 0.54 -9.01
C GLY A 49 5.06 1.91 -8.70
N GLY A 50 3.94 1.90 -8.02
CA GLY A 50 3.25 3.08 -7.54
C GLY A 50 2.04 2.71 -6.70
N GLY A 51 1.30 3.70 -6.26
CA GLY A 51 0.08 3.46 -5.52
C GLY A 51 -0.44 4.68 -4.80
N PHE A 52 -1.48 4.39 -4.03
CA PHE A 52 -2.27 5.38 -3.30
C PHE A 52 -2.56 4.89 -1.89
N ALA A 53 -2.73 5.82 -0.96
CA ALA A 53 -3.45 5.57 0.28
C ALA A 53 -4.54 6.62 0.45
N ALA A 54 -5.66 6.20 1.02
CA ALA A 54 -6.85 7.00 1.16
C ALA A 54 -7.45 6.85 2.56
N TYR A 55 -7.88 7.95 3.16
CA TYR A 55 -8.46 8.01 4.50
C TYR A 55 -9.91 8.52 4.42
N GLY A 56 -10.80 7.89 5.21
CA GLY A 56 -12.24 8.13 5.15
C GLY A 56 -12.93 7.36 4.03
N ILE A 57 -12.30 6.32 3.53
CA ILE A 57 -12.71 5.59 2.32
C ILE A 57 -13.77 4.52 2.61
N TYR A 58 -13.87 4.05 3.86
CA TYR A 58 -14.78 2.98 4.29
C TYR A 58 -15.70 3.43 5.45
N PRO A 59 -16.56 4.42 5.25
CA PRO A 59 -17.38 4.97 6.33
C PRO A 59 -18.33 3.95 6.97
N GLU A 60 -18.80 2.96 6.23
CA GLU A 60 -19.67 1.89 6.72
C GLU A 60 -18.94 0.90 7.62
N TYR A 61 -17.61 0.83 7.49
CA TYR A 61 -16.72 -0.03 8.28
C TYR A 61 -15.66 0.78 9.04
N ALA A 62 -16.01 2.02 9.45
CA ALA A 62 -15.07 2.97 10.05
C ALA A 62 -14.38 2.43 11.31
N GLU A 63 -15.07 1.58 12.08
CA GLU A 63 -14.54 0.97 13.31
C GLU A 63 -13.76 -0.33 13.06
N HIS A 64 -13.85 -0.90 11.86
CA HIS A 64 -13.16 -2.13 11.50
C HIS A 64 -11.76 -1.83 10.94
N PHE A 65 -10.84 -2.74 11.20
CA PHE A 65 -9.56 -2.76 10.49
C PHE A 65 -9.78 -3.31 9.08
N ALA A 66 -9.36 -2.56 8.06
CA ALA A 66 -9.46 -2.98 6.66
C ALA A 66 -8.14 -3.64 6.25
N LEU A 67 -8.09 -4.97 6.28
CA LEU A 67 -6.92 -5.71 5.84
C LEU A 67 -6.99 -5.88 4.32
N HIS A 68 -6.09 -5.21 3.58
CA HIS A 68 -5.89 -5.50 2.16
C HIS A 68 -4.74 -6.48 2.02
N ILE A 69 -5.01 -7.60 1.37
CA ILE A 69 -4.05 -8.70 1.23
C ILE A 69 -3.92 -9.07 -0.25
N MET A 70 -2.70 -9.23 -0.71
CA MET A 70 -2.40 -9.85 -2.00
C MET A 70 -1.97 -11.30 -1.81
N PHE A 71 -2.41 -12.16 -2.71
CA PHE A 71 -2.10 -13.59 -2.70
C PHE A 71 -1.55 -14.02 -4.05
N ASP A 72 -0.43 -14.72 -4.03
CA ASP A 72 0.18 -15.30 -5.22
C ASP A 72 -0.47 -16.64 -5.59
N THR A 73 -1.04 -17.35 -4.62
CA THR A 73 -1.65 -18.67 -4.81
C THR A 73 -2.90 -18.86 -3.94
N PRO A 74 -3.82 -19.77 -4.34
CA PRO A 74 -4.97 -20.14 -3.50
C PRO A 74 -4.55 -20.74 -2.14
N ASP A 75 -3.49 -21.52 -2.07
CA ASP A 75 -2.96 -22.08 -0.81
C ASP A 75 -2.53 -20.98 0.16
N ALA A 76 -1.89 -19.92 -0.35
CA ALA A 76 -1.53 -18.78 0.48
C ALA A 76 -2.78 -18.04 1.02
N GLN A 77 -3.84 -17.95 0.23
CA GLN A 77 -5.12 -17.41 0.67
C GLN A 77 -5.73 -18.26 1.80
N GLU A 78 -5.88 -19.57 1.61
CA GLU A 78 -6.45 -20.48 2.62
C GLU A 78 -5.69 -20.41 3.96
N ARG A 79 -4.37 -20.37 3.90
CA ARG A 79 -3.53 -20.29 5.11
C ARG A 79 -3.65 -18.95 5.83
N ALA A 80 -3.75 -17.84 5.11
CA ALA A 80 -3.95 -16.53 5.71
C ALA A 80 -5.38 -16.39 6.27
N GLU A 81 -6.39 -16.87 5.54
CA GLU A 81 -7.78 -16.88 5.99
C GLU A 81 -7.97 -17.71 7.26
N ALA A 82 -7.30 -18.85 7.40
CA ALA A 82 -7.30 -19.63 8.64
C ALA A 82 -6.77 -18.83 9.85
N ILE A 83 -5.75 -17.99 9.65
CA ILE A 83 -5.26 -17.06 10.69
C ILE A 83 -6.30 -16.00 10.99
N ILE A 84 -6.91 -15.42 9.96
CA ILE A 84 -7.93 -14.38 10.13
C ILE A 84 -9.15 -14.94 10.89
N GLU A 85 -9.71 -16.05 10.45
CA GLU A 85 -10.87 -16.70 11.05
C GLU A 85 -10.63 -17.10 12.51
N GLN A 86 -9.43 -17.54 12.85
CA GLN A 86 -9.09 -17.90 14.23
C GLN A 86 -9.06 -16.68 15.16
N ASN A 87 -8.68 -15.52 14.67
CA ASN A 87 -8.27 -14.37 15.49
C ASN A 87 -9.23 -13.19 15.42
N PHE A 88 -10.08 -13.12 14.41
CA PHE A 88 -10.95 -11.98 14.14
C PHE A 88 -12.41 -12.39 13.93
N ASP A 89 -13.29 -11.45 14.22
CA ASP A 89 -14.65 -11.45 13.73
C ASP A 89 -14.67 -10.68 12.40
N VAL A 90 -15.04 -11.38 11.31
CA VAL A 90 -15.05 -10.84 9.95
C VAL A 90 -16.44 -10.30 9.63
N ALA A 91 -16.54 -8.99 9.40
CA ALA A 91 -17.80 -8.35 9.01
C ALA A 91 -18.07 -8.48 7.51
N LEU A 92 -17.04 -8.40 6.69
CA LEU A 92 -17.09 -8.59 5.24
C LEU A 92 -15.71 -9.04 4.75
N ASP A 93 -15.71 -9.99 3.83
CA ASP A 93 -14.59 -10.36 2.98
C ASP A 93 -15.02 -10.29 1.51
N GLU A 94 -14.18 -9.69 0.69
CA GLU A 94 -14.46 -9.55 -0.74
C GLU A 94 -13.18 -9.32 -1.56
N ARG A 95 -13.29 -9.58 -2.86
CA ARG A 95 -12.24 -9.14 -3.78
C ARG A 95 -12.24 -7.61 -3.86
N ILE A 96 -11.05 -7.01 -3.79
CA ILE A 96 -10.91 -5.58 -4.05
C ILE A 96 -11.37 -5.32 -5.50
N PRO A 97 -12.35 -4.43 -5.73
CA PRO A 97 -12.86 -4.16 -7.07
C PRO A 97 -11.74 -3.62 -7.98
N THR A 98 -11.56 -4.28 -9.11
CA THR A 98 -10.58 -3.88 -10.13
C THR A 98 -11.20 -3.91 -11.51
N ARG A 99 -10.56 -3.24 -12.47
CA ARG A 99 -10.84 -3.37 -13.90
C ARG A 99 -9.56 -3.74 -14.66
N PRO A 100 -9.62 -4.57 -15.71
CA PRO A 100 -8.44 -4.88 -16.51
C PRO A 100 -7.82 -3.60 -17.07
N HIS A 101 -6.50 -3.48 -16.95
CA HIS A 101 -5.75 -2.37 -17.51
C HIS A 101 -4.46 -2.88 -18.16
N ARG A 102 -4.14 -2.38 -19.37
CA ARG A 102 -2.97 -2.85 -20.16
C ARG A 102 -1.62 -2.61 -19.47
N GLY A 103 -1.55 -1.58 -18.61
CA GLY A 103 -0.35 -1.22 -17.85
C GLY A 103 -0.14 -2.05 -16.60
N ILE A 104 -1.10 -2.91 -16.22
CA ILE A 104 -1.03 -3.76 -15.02
C ILE A 104 -1.03 -5.22 -15.45
N VAL A 105 0.12 -5.86 -15.34
CA VAL A 105 0.34 -7.21 -15.85
C VAL A 105 0.39 -8.21 -14.71
N ASN A 106 -0.28 -9.36 -14.89
CA ASN A 106 -0.31 -10.47 -13.93
C ASN A 106 -0.61 -10.04 -12.48
N PRO A 107 -1.76 -9.39 -12.24
CA PRO A 107 -2.12 -9.01 -10.88
C PRO A 107 -2.30 -10.25 -10.00
N PRO A 108 -1.83 -10.21 -8.74
CA PRO A 108 -2.14 -11.24 -7.76
C PRO A 108 -3.64 -11.21 -7.43
N LEU A 109 -4.12 -12.21 -6.69
CA LEU A 109 -5.44 -12.13 -6.10
C LEU A 109 -5.42 -11.05 -5.01
N LEU A 110 -6.34 -10.09 -5.10
CA LEU A 110 -6.46 -8.95 -4.20
C LEU A 110 -7.75 -9.07 -3.39
N MET A 111 -7.61 -9.24 -2.09
CA MET A 111 -8.73 -9.37 -1.16
C MET A 111 -8.70 -8.26 -0.13
N ARG A 112 -9.87 -7.87 0.38
CA ARG A 112 -10.00 -7.06 1.59
C ARG A 112 -10.93 -7.72 2.58
N TYR A 113 -10.58 -7.56 3.86
CA TYR A 113 -11.31 -8.09 5.00
C TYR A 113 -11.56 -6.95 5.98
N PHE A 114 -12.82 -6.73 6.36
CA PHE A 114 -13.16 -5.80 7.43
C PHE A 114 -13.32 -6.59 8.71
N VAL A 115 -12.41 -6.39 9.66
CA VAL A 115 -12.26 -7.27 10.82
C VAL A 115 -12.22 -6.50 12.14
N LEU A 116 -12.67 -7.17 13.20
CA LEU A 116 -12.43 -6.77 14.58
C LEU A 116 -11.71 -7.92 15.32
N PRO A 117 -10.68 -7.64 16.13
CA PRO A 117 -10.09 -8.65 16.97
C PRO A 117 -11.13 -9.29 17.90
N ARG A 118 -11.13 -10.61 18.04
CA ARG A 118 -12.03 -11.27 18.98
C ARG A 118 -11.69 -10.86 20.41
N PRO A 119 -12.68 -10.46 21.23
CA PRO A 119 -12.43 -10.00 22.60
C PRO A 119 -11.65 -10.99 23.46
N VAL A 120 -11.89 -12.30 23.27
CA VAL A 120 -11.17 -13.35 24.00
C VAL A 120 -9.66 -13.29 23.73
N GLN A 121 -9.24 -13.02 22.51
CA GLN A 121 -7.82 -12.91 22.15
C GLN A 121 -7.15 -11.71 22.82
N LEU A 122 -7.86 -10.57 22.88
CA LEU A 122 -7.34 -9.37 23.55
C LEU A 122 -7.18 -9.58 25.05
N GLN A 123 -8.14 -10.27 25.69
CA GLN A 123 -8.10 -10.58 27.12
C GLN A 123 -7.00 -11.60 27.47
N GLU A 124 -6.87 -12.68 26.70
CA GLU A 124 -5.86 -13.72 26.96
C GLU A 124 -4.44 -13.20 26.80
N LEU A 125 -4.22 -12.25 25.87
CA LEU A 125 -2.89 -11.70 25.57
C LEU A 125 -2.62 -10.38 26.30
N ASP A 126 -3.59 -9.82 27.02
CA ASP A 126 -3.49 -8.51 27.68
C ASP A 126 -2.94 -7.43 26.75
N THR A 127 -3.56 -7.28 25.59
CA THR A 127 -3.06 -6.42 24.51
C THR A 127 -4.14 -5.50 23.95
N SER A 128 -3.72 -4.38 23.33
CA SER A 128 -4.62 -3.49 22.60
C SER A 128 -5.07 -4.11 21.28
N ALA A 129 -6.19 -3.64 20.73
CA ALA A 129 -6.66 -4.07 19.42
C ALA A 129 -5.62 -3.76 18.32
N GLU A 130 -4.99 -2.59 18.38
CA GLU A 130 -3.97 -2.14 17.45
C GLU A 130 -2.71 -3.03 17.47
N ASP A 131 -2.18 -3.31 18.66
CA ASP A 131 -1.01 -4.18 18.83
C ASP A 131 -1.31 -5.63 18.42
N PHE A 132 -2.53 -6.08 18.69
CA PHE A 132 -2.98 -7.39 18.25
C PHE A 132 -3.02 -7.48 16.72
N VAL A 133 -3.69 -6.51 16.04
CA VAL A 133 -3.73 -6.46 14.56
C VAL A 133 -2.32 -6.37 13.99
N LEU A 134 -1.47 -5.51 14.55
CA LEU A 134 -0.06 -5.41 14.17
C LEU A 134 0.62 -6.78 14.24
N SER A 135 0.44 -7.52 15.32
CA SER A 135 1.04 -8.85 15.50
C SER A 135 0.58 -9.85 14.46
N GLN A 136 -0.72 -9.84 14.10
CA GLN A 136 -1.27 -10.74 13.09
C GLN A 136 -0.84 -10.35 11.66
N VAL A 137 -0.76 -9.05 11.35
CA VAL A 137 -0.19 -8.56 10.08
C VAL A 137 1.24 -9.05 9.90
N MET A 138 2.08 -8.88 10.92
CA MET A 138 3.46 -9.35 10.90
C MET A 138 3.56 -10.88 10.80
N ARG A 139 2.65 -11.60 11.46
CA ARG A 139 2.59 -13.05 11.37
C ARG A 139 2.25 -13.52 9.97
N ILE A 140 1.19 -12.98 9.35
CA ILE A 140 0.81 -13.33 7.97
C ILE A 140 1.97 -13.05 7.03
N ASN A 141 2.57 -11.84 7.08
CA ASN A 141 3.65 -11.44 6.19
C ASN A 141 4.93 -12.28 6.36
N ALA A 142 5.19 -12.82 7.57
CA ALA A 142 6.39 -13.62 7.85
C ALA A 142 6.19 -15.12 7.63
N GLU A 143 5.00 -15.65 7.93
CA GLU A 143 4.77 -17.11 8.01
C GLU A 143 4.03 -17.67 6.78
N VAL A 144 3.24 -16.82 6.07
CA VAL A 144 2.46 -17.26 4.92
C VAL A 144 3.15 -16.84 3.61
N SER A 145 4.00 -17.72 3.09
CA SER A 145 4.64 -17.47 1.79
C SER A 145 3.58 -17.28 0.71
N GLY A 146 3.68 -16.22 -0.08
CA GLY A 146 2.72 -15.87 -1.13
C GLY A 146 1.52 -15.05 -0.64
N ALA A 147 1.47 -14.65 0.63
CA ALA A 147 0.50 -13.68 1.15
C ALA A 147 1.23 -12.43 1.67
N PHE A 148 0.67 -11.25 1.41
CA PHE A 148 1.21 -10.00 1.93
C PHE A 148 0.09 -9.01 2.25
N VAL A 149 -0.04 -8.68 3.55
CA VAL A 149 -0.94 -7.63 4.02
C VAL A 149 -0.28 -6.29 3.72
N PHE A 150 -0.90 -5.49 2.86
CA PHE A 150 -0.36 -4.20 2.44
C PHE A 150 -1.20 -2.99 2.88
N SER A 151 -2.26 -3.22 3.65
CA SER A 151 -3.05 -2.21 4.36
C SER A 151 -3.75 -2.87 5.55
N SER A 152 -3.87 -2.16 6.68
CA SER A 152 -4.44 -2.72 7.91
C SER A 152 -5.05 -1.67 8.86
N GLY A 153 -5.31 -0.45 8.37
CA GLY A 153 -5.86 0.62 9.20
C GLY A 153 -7.39 0.66 9.24
N LYS A 154 -7.92 1.53 10.10
CA LYS A 154 -9.35 1.81 10.22
C LYS A 154 -9.78 2.91 9.25
N ASN A 155 -10.88 2.70 8.55
CA ASN A 155 -11.42 3.66 7.59
C ASN A 155 -10.37 4.20 6.60
N MET A 156 -9.39 3.38 6.28
CA MET A 156 -8.35 3.68 5.30
C MET A 156 -8.03 2.47 4.43
N GLY A 157 -7.42 2.72 3.27
CA GLY A 157 -6.96 1.67 2.39
C GLY A 157 -5.78 2.11 1.54
N ALA A 158 -4.86 1.19 1.28
CA ALA A 158 -3.80 1.35 0.30
C ALA A 158 -4.13 0.58 -0.98
N PHE A 159 -3.69 1.12 -2.12
CA PHE A 159 -3.86 0.55 -3.45
C PHE A 159 -2.53 0.68 -4.18
N LYS A 160 -1.86 -0.42 -4.43
CA LYS A 160 -0.52 -0.38 -5.03
C LYS A 160 -0.29 -1.54 -6.00
N ALA A 161 0.56 -1.31 -6.97
CA ALA A 161 0.90 -2.28 -8.00
C ALA A 161 2.25 -1.97 -8.66
N VAL A 162 2.69 -2.85 -9.56
CA VAL A 162 3.70 -2.54 -10.56
C VAL A 162 2.99 -1.90 -11.74
N GLY A 163 3.37 -0.67 -12.09
CA GLY A 163 2.76 0.17 -13.12
C GLY A 163 2.97 1.65 -12.85
N TYR A 164 2.51 2.50 -13.75
CA TYR A 164 2.41 3.93 -13.51
C TYR A 164 1.25 4.24 -12.55
N ALA A 165 1.38 5.28 -11.75
CA ALA A 165 0.38 5.59 -10.71
C ALA A 165 -1.01 5.85 -11.30
N GLU A 166 -1.12 6.55 -12.42
CA GLU A 166 -2.40 6.82 -13.09
C GLU A 166 -3.08 5.55 -13.62
N ASP A 167 -2.29 4.56 -14.08
CA ASP A 167 -2.79 3.25 -14.53
C ASP A 167 -3.29 2.43 -13.32
N ILE A 168 -2.58 2.52 -12.19
CA ILE A 168 -2.95 1.88 -10.93
C ILE A 168 -4.26 2.46 -10.40
N ALA A 169 -4.45 3.79 -10.47
CA ALA A 169 -5.71 4.42 -10.08
C ALA A 169 -6.88 3.90 -10.91
N GLU A 170 -6.69 3.72 -12.21
CA GLU A 170 -7.71 3.18 -13.12
C GLU A 170 -7.98 1.71 -12.84
N PHE A 171 -6.93 0.90 -12.67
CA PHE A 171 -7.05 -0.51 -12.32
C PHE A 171 -7.87 -0.74 -11.06
N TYR A 172 -7.61 0.01 -9.99
CA TYR A 172 -8.35 -0.09 -8.72
C TYR A 172 -9.65 0.71 -8.68
N ARG A 173 -10.08 1.32 -9.79
CA ARG A 173 -11.34 2.07 -9.88
C ARG A 173 -11.42 3.19 -8.83
N LEU A 174 -10.31 3.92 -8.62
CA LEU A 174 -10.26 4.93 -7.55
C LEU A 174 -11.23 6.10 -7.77
N ASP A 175 -11.70 6.29 -8.98
CA ASP A 175 -12.79 7.22 -9.35
C ASP A 175 -14.13 6.89 -8.65
N GLU A 176 -14.30 5.66 -8.16
CA GLU A 176 -15.52 5.22 -7.46
C GLU A 176 -15.41 5.34 -5.92
N TYR A 177 -14.21 5.57 -5.41
CA TYR A 177 -13.98 5.79 -3.98
C TYR A 177 -13.96 7.27 -3.64
N LYS A 178 -14.36 7.60 -2.40
CA LYS A 178 -14.28 8.97 -1.86
C LYS A 178 -13.52 8.96 -0.54
N ALA A 179 -12.58 9.91 -0.40
CA ALA A 179 -11.75 10.07 0.79
C ALA A 179 -11.49 11.54 1.09
N TYR A 180 -11.19 11.87 2.34
CA TYR A 180 -10.82 13.23 2.74
C TYR A 180 -9.32 13.48 2.73
N ILE A 181 -8.48 12.41 2.73
CA ILE A 181 -7.05 12.48 2.44
C ILE A 181 -6.73 11.45 1.37
N TRP A 182 -5.95 11.88 0.39
CA TRP A 182 -5.33 11.03 -0.61
C TRP A 182 -3.83 11.31 -0.63
N ILE A 183 -3.01 10.27 -0.68
CA ILE A 183 -1.59 10.34 -1.02
C ILE A 183 -1.30 9.40 -2.17
N ALA A 184 -0.40 9.81 -3.06
CA ALA A 184 -0.02 9.07 -4.25
C ALA A 184 1.50 9.04 -4.43
N HIS A 185 1.99 7.97 -5.04
CA HIS A 185 3.40 7.78 -5.33
C HIS A 185 3.59 7.08 -6.67
N GLY A 186 4.47 7.63 -7.51
CA GLY A 186 5.02 6.97 -8.69
C GLY A 186 6.50 6.68 -8.47
N ARG A 187 6.87 5.42 -8.47
CA ARG A 187 8.21 4.96 -8.13
C ARG A 187 9.18 5.11 -9.30
N PHE A 188 10.41 5.53 -9.00
CA PHE A 188 11.55 5.48 -9.90
C PHE A 188 12.71 4.76 -9.18
N PRO A 189 12.67 3.45 -9.00
CA PRO A 189 13.74 2.72 -8.35
C PRO A 189 14.97 2.67 -9.26
N THR A 190 16.15 2.84 -8.67
CA THR A 190 17.43 2.76 -9.38
C THR A 190 18.09 1.39 -9.25
N ASN A 191 17.84 0.67 -8.13
CA ASN A 191 18.58 -0.54 -7.76
C ASN A 191 17.70 -1.75 -7.42
N THR A 192 16.38 -1.64 -7.50
CA THR A 192 15.46 -2.71 -7.11
C THR A 192 14.43 -2.99 -8.18
N PRO A 193 14.08 -4.28 -8.44
CA PRO A 193 13.03 -4.61 -9.38
C PRO A 193 11.67 -4.08 -8.92
N GLY A 194 10.75 -3.96 -9.87
CA GLY A 194 9.35 -3.71 -9.56
C GLY A 194 8.71 -4.97 -8.97
N TRP A 195 8.08 -4.86 -7.80
CA TRP A 195 7.21 -5.88 -7.23
C TRP A 195 6.10 -5.23 -6.41
N TRP A 196 4.97 -5.92 -6.31
CA TRP A 196 3.74 -5.34 -5.80
C TRP A 196 3.86 -4.87 -4.34
N ALA A 197 4.35 -5.72 -3.46
CA ALA A 197 4.48 -5.38 -2.04
C ALA A 197 5.50 -4.27 -1.79
N GLY A 198 6.55 -4.19 -2.60
CA GLY A 198 7.59 -3.16 -2.50
C GLY A 198 7.22 -1.80 -3.11
N ALA A 199 6.03 -1.67 -3.72
CA ALA A 199 5.54 -0.37 -4.18
C ALA A 199 5.07 0.49 -3.00
N HIS A 200 5.18 1.83 -3.13
CA HIS A 200 4.60 2.77 -2.16
C HIS A 200 3.09 2.98 -2.44
N PRO A 201 2.33 3.44 -1.43
CA PRO A 201 2.71 3.72 -0.04
C PRO A 201 3.05 2.48 0.76
N PHE A 202 3.93 2.62 1.75
CA PHE A 202 4.04 1.64 2.83
C PHE A 202 3.05 2.02 3.93
N THR A 203 2.30 1.05 4.41
CA THR A 203 1.26 1.28 5.41
C THR A 203 1.36 0.27 6.55
N LEU A 204 1.01 0.71 7.73
CA LEU A 204 0.86 -0.13 8.90
C LEU A 204 -0.15 0.53 9.85
N LEU A 205 -1.23 -0.18 10.17
CA LEU A 205 -2.39 0.44 10.84
C LEU A 205 -2.82 1.71 10.09
N ASP A 206 -3.07 2.80 10.80
CA ASP A 206 -3.50 4.08 10.23
C ASP A 206 -2.35 4.94 9.68
N TRP A 207 -1.13 4.42 9.65
CA TRP A 207 0.02 5.12 9.09
C TRP A 207 0.24 4.76 7.63
N ALA A 208 0.48 5.77 6.82
CA ALA A 208 0.91 5.60 5.43
C ALA A 208 2.09 6.54 5.13
N VAL A 209 3.11 5.99 4.47
CA VAL A 209 4.34 6.72 4.14
C VAL A 209 4.65 6.61 2.67
N VAL A 210 4.94 7.75 2.04
CA VAL A 210 5.55 7.84 0.70
C VAL A 210 6.88 8.55 0.81
N HIS A 211 7.85 8.14 0.01
CA HIS A 211 9.22 8.63 0.12
C HIS A 211 9.86 8.80 -1.27
N ASN A 212 10.47 9.95 -1.48
CA ASN A 212 11.34 10.20 -2.63
C ASN A 212 12.77 10.37 -2.12
N GLY A 213 13.56 9.33 -2.17
CA GLY A 213 14.95 9.28 -1.73
C GLY A 213 15.45 7.85 -1.61
N GLU A 214 16.68 7.71 -1.18
CA GLU A 214 17.33 6.42 -0.93
C GLU A 214 17.59 6.26 0.56
N ILE A 215 17.09 5.16 1.14
CA ILE A 215 17.42 4.78 2.51
C ILE A 215 18.74 4.03 2.46
N SER A 216 19.82 4.71 2.84
CA SER A 216 21.14 4.09 2.93
C SER A 216 21.22 3.11 4.11
N SER A 217 22.12 2.11 3.98
CA SER A 217 22.40 1.18 5.09
C SER A 217 21.18 0.41 5.63
N TYR A 218 20.29 -0.04 4.73
CA TYR A 218 19.07 -0.76 5.09
C TYR A 218 19.31 -1.86 6.14
N GLY A 219 20.31 -2.72 5.94
CA GLY A 219 20.59 -3.81 6.86
C GLY A 219 21.03 -3.35 8.26
N ILE A 220 21.68 -2.19 8.38
CA ILE A 220 22.04 -1.60 9.68
C ILE A 220 20.79 -1.08 10.37
N ASN A 221 19.96 -0.32 9.65
CA ASN A 221 18.72 0.24 10.18
C ASN A 221 17.76 -0.86 10.63
N LYS A 222 17.61 -1.93 9.82
CA LYS A 222 16.80 -3.09 10.18
C LYS A 222 17.28 -3.71 11.49
N ARG A 223 18.58 -4.06 11.60
CA ARG A 223 19.15 -4.63 12.83
C ARG A 223 19.01 -3.71 14.03
N TYR A 224 19.15 -2.40 13.82
CA TYR A 224 18.95 -1.42 14.89
C TYR A 224 17.53 -1.49 15.45
N LEU A 225 16.51 -1.49 14.60
CA LEU A 225 15.10 -1.63 15.01
C LEU A 225 14.85 -2.97 15.71
N GLU A 226 15.38 -4.08 15.18
CA GLU A 226 15.25 -5.40 15.77
C GLU A 226 15.86 -5.48 17.18
N MET A 227 16.96 -4.76 17.44
CA MET A 227 17.57 -4.67 18.79
C MET A 227 16.64 -4.01 19.82
N PHE A 228 15.72 -3.16 19.40
CA PHE A 228 14.67 -2.58 20.24
C PHE A 228 13.38 -3.41 20.29
N GLY A 229 13.39 -4.62 19.72
CA GLY A 229 12.24 -5.52 19.72
C GLY A 229 11.22 -5.26 18.61
N TYR A 230 11.49 -4.34 17.70
CA TYR A 230 10.60 -4.13 16.54
C TYR A 230 10.74 -5.28 15.54
N LYS A 231 9.60 -5.77 15.05
CA LYS A 231 9.56 -6.75 13.96
C LYS A 231 9.65 -6.02 12.63
N CYS A 232 10.45 -6.54 11.70
CA CYS A 232 10.60 -6.00 10.35
C CYS A 232 10.32 -7.10 9.33
N THR A 233 9.40 -6.86 8.41
CA THR A 233 9.02 -7.77 7.30
C THR A 233 9.45 -7.19 5.96
#